data_82504749403b582d5a0f14c36098d41f
#
_entry.id   82504749403b582d5a0f14c36098d41f
#
_cell.length_a   1.000
_cell.length_b   1.000
_cell.length_c   1.000
_cell.angle_alpha   90.00
_cell.angle_beta   90.00
_cell.angle_gamma   90.00
#
_symmetry.space_group_name_H-M   'P 1'
#
loop_
_entity.id
_entity.type
_entity.pdbx_description
1 polymer ?
#
loop_
_entity_poly.entity_id
_entity_poly.type
_entity_poly.pdbx_seq_one_letter_code
_entity_poly.pdbx_strand_id
1 'polypeptide(L)'
;DKVETLADFSAMKVELDKIKLPAIKIVLTGSGKVAKGAKEIVDHLNIEKVTVEEYLTKNYQKAVYCYIDVMDYNKKIDGGTFNKTDFFKDPIGYESNFMRFAKVSNVLIAGHFYGENAPYLFTRDDAKQPEFSISIIGDISCDIDGPVASTLRASTIADPIYGYQAASEKEVPFKTKNSITVMAVDNLPCELPKDASEGF
;
A
#
# COMPACT_ATOMS: atom_id res chain seq x y z
N ASP A 1 -20.77 6.64 -1.62
CA ASP A 1 -20.61 7.95 -0.96
C ASP A 1 -19.15 8.15 -0.58
N LYS A 2 -18.69 9.40 -0.42
CA LYS A 2 -17.36 9.71 0.09
C LYS A 2 -17.33 9.47 1.60
N VAL A 3 -16.19 8.97 2.13
CA VAL A 3 -16.04 8.65 3.56
C VAL A 3 -16.27 9.89 4.42
N GLU A 4 -15.74 11.05 4.05
CA GLU A 4 -15.92 12.34 4.74
C GLU A 4 -17.38 12.78 4.93
N THR A 5 -18.32 12.19 4.16
CA THR A 5 -19.76 12.49 4.25
C THR A 5 -20.52 11.52 5.14
N LEU A 6 -19.84 10.51 5.68
CA LEU A 6 -20.43 9.49 6.53
C LEU A 6 -20.37 9.89 8.01
N ALA A 7 -21.32 9.42 8.79
CA ALA A 7 -21.43 9.81 10.19
C ALA A 7 -20.34 9.20 11.07
N ASP A 8 -19.95 7.97 10.81
CA ASP A 8 -19.01 7.18 11.59
C ASP A 8 -18.56 5.91 10.86
N PHE A 9 -17.70 5.15 11.52
CA PHE A 9 -17.17 3.88 11.01
C PHE A 9 -18.27 2.84 10.73
N SER A 10 -19.36 2.83 11.50
CA SER A 10 -20.49 1.92 11.24
C SER A 10 -21.19 2.23 9.93
N ALA A 11 -21.39 3.51 9.62
CA ALA A 11 -21.93 3.95 8.34
C ALA A 11 -20.98 3.60 7.17
N MET A 12 -19.67 3.71 7.37
CA MET A 12 -18.68 3.31 6.38
C MET A 12 -18.74 1.80 6.08
N LYS A 13 -18.91 0.95 7.09
CA LYS A 13 -19.07 -0.50 6.89
C LYS A 13 -20.23 -0.84 5.97
N VAL A 14 -21.36 -0.15 6.12
CA VAL A 14 -22.53 -0.32 5.24
C VAL A 14 -22.21 0.03 3.77
N GLU A 15 -21.38 1.04 3.55
CA GLU A 15 -20.92 1.39 2.20
C GLU A 15 -19.93 0.36 1.64
N LEU A 16 -19.03 -0.17 2.48
CA LEU A 16 -18.09 -1.23 2.08
C LEU A 16 -18.81 -2.50 1.62
N ASP A 17 -19.92 -2.88 2.25
CA ASP A 17 -20.71 -4.05 1.85
C ASP A 17 -21.28 -3.96 0.42
N LYS A 18 -21.40 -2.76 -0.14
CA LYS A 18 -21.85 -2.52 -1.51
C LYS A 18 -20.76 -2.72 -2.55
N ILE A 19 -19.49 -2.76 -2.13
CA ILE A 19 -18.33 -2.81 -3.02
C ILE A 19 -18.19 -4.22 -3.59
N LYS A 20 -18.13 -4.31 -4.91
CA LYS A 20 -17.80 -5.54 -5.63
C LYS A 20 -16.52 -5.34 -6.40
N LEU A 21 -15.46 -5.98 -5.96
CA LEU A 21 -14.15 -5.89 -6.61
C LEU A 21 -14.06 -6.91 -7.75
N PRO A 22 -13.42 -6.54 -8.87
CA PRO A 22 -13.05 -7.50 -9.91
C PRO A 22 -11.99 -8.48 -9.40
N ALA A 23 -11.58 -9.43 -10.24
CA ALA A 23 -10.47 -10.33 -9.93
C ALA A 23 -9.16 -9.53 -9.90
N ILE A 24 -8.76 -9.04 -8.72
CA ILE A 24 -7.54 -8.27 -8.47
C ILE A 24 -6.76 -8.84 -7.29
N LYS A 25 -5.47 -8.59 -7.28
CA LYS A 25 -4.55 -8.95 -6.20
C LYS A 25 -4.12 -7.68 -5.45
N ILE A 26 -4.41 -7.63 -4.15
CA ILE A 26 -4.09 -6.51 -3.27
C ILE A 26 -2.95 -6.95 -2.34
N VAL A 27 -1.87 -6.18 -2.27
CA VAL A 27 -0.81 -6.36 -1.28
C VAL A 27 -0.88 -5.24 -0.25
N LEU A 28 -0.92 -5.61 1.04
CA LEU A 28 -0.92 -4.70 2.18
C LEU A 28 0.36 -4.89 2.97
N THR A 29 1.16 -3.83 3.11
CA THR A 29 2.47 -3.86 3.79
C THR A 29 2.41 -3.33 5.22
N GLY A 30 3.24 -3.91 6.07
CA GLY A 30 3.42 -3.48 7.46
C GLY A 30 2.75 -4.41 8.46
N SER A 31 3.11 -4.27 9.74
CA SER A 31 2.55 -5.05 10.87
C SER A 31 2.22 -4.19 12.08
N GLY A 32 2.38 -2.87 11.97
CA GLY A 32 2.10 -1.88 13.00
C GLY A 32 0.60 -1.53 13.12
N LYS A 33 0.30 -0.51 13.91
CA LYS A 33 -1.08 -0.05 14.16
C LYS A 33 -1.77 0.39 12.86
N VAL A 34 -1.08 1.15 12.00
CA VAL A 34 -1.60 1.64 10.72
C VAL A 34 -2.01 0.49 9.80
N ALA A 35 -1.10 -0.46 9.58
CA ALA A 35 -1.38 -1.62 8.74
C ALA A 35 -2.50 -2.52 9.31
N LYS A 36 -2.62 -2.63 10.63
CA LYS A 36 -3.72 -3.35 11.28
C LYS A 36 -5.07 -2.67 11.05
N GLY A 37 -5.12 -1.34 11.13
CA GLY A 37 -6.32 -0.57 10.81
C GLY A 37 -6.71 -0.73 9.34
N ALA A 38 -5.78 -0.61 8.41
CA ALA A 38 -6.03 -0.86 7.00
C ALA A 38 -6.51 -2.30 6.74
N LYS A 39 -5.92 -3.28 7.44
CA LYS A 39 -6.35 -4.68 7.36
C LYS A 39 -7.78 -4.88 7.82
N GLU A 40 -8.21 -4.21 8.89
CA GLU A 40 -9.60 -4.28 9.37
C GLU A 40 -10.59 -3.87 8.28
N ILE A 41 -10.28 -2.80 7.53
CA ILE A 41 -11.10 -2.35 6.40
C ILE A 41 -11.10 -3.38 5.27
N VAL A 42 -9.93 -3.90 4.93
CA VAL A 42 -9.79 -4.91 3.85
C VAL A 42 -10.51 -6.21 4.21
N ASP A 43 -10.44 -6.65 5.47
CA ASP A 43 -11.20 -7.82 5.95
C ASP A 43 -12.72 -7.62 5.82
N HIS A 44 -13.20 -6.38 5.96
CA HIS A 44 -14.61 -6.05 5.84
C HIS A 44 -15.13 -6.09 4.38
N LEU A 45 -14.24 -5.98 3.40
CA LEU A 45 -14.58 -6.10 1.98
C LEU A 45 -14.96 -7.54 1.56
N ASN A 46 -14.94 -8.50 2.49
CA ASN A 46 -15.25 -9.91 2.24
C ASN A 46 -14.45 -10.54 1.09
N ILE A 47 -13.15 -10.18 1.00
CA ILE A 47 -12.19 -10.74 0.06
C ILE A 47 -11.28 -11.75 0.76
N GLU A 48 -10.83 -12.76 0.03
CA GLU A 48 -10.02 -13.83 0.60
C GLU A 48 -8.61 -13.37 0.91
N LYS A 49 -8.18 -13.60 2.17
CA LYS A 49 -6.78 -13.49 2.56
C LYS A 49 -6.04 -14.77 2.16
N VAL A 50 -4.93 -14.63 1.47
CA VAL A 50 -4.08 -15.73 1.04
C VAL A 50 -2.69 -15.64 1.64
N THR A 51 -1.97 -16.77 1.69
CA THR A 51 -0.57 -16.80 2.14
C THR A 51 0.36 -16.13 1.12
N VAL A 52 1.57 -15.75 1.55
CA VAL A 52 2.59 -15.16 0.66
C VAL A 52 2.90 -16.11 -0.51
N GLU A 53 3.08 -17.40 -0.24
CA GLU A 53 3.36 -18.40 -1.27
C GLU A 53 2.24 -18.51 -2.29
N GLU A 54 1.00 -18.63 -1.84
CA GLU A 54 -0.17 -18.69 -2.73
C GLU A 54 -0.34 -17.40 -3.53
N TYR A 55 -0.13 -16.25 -2.89
CA TYR A 55 -0.21 -14.95 -3.54
C TYR A 55 0.78 -14.80 -4.69
N LEU A 56 2.00 -15.28 -4.51
CA LEU A 56 3.06 -15.17 -5.52
C LEU A 56 2.91 -16.20 -6.65
N THR A 57 2.31 -17.37 -6.37
CA THR A 57 2.33 -18.50 -7.32
C THR A 57 0.99 -18.80 -7.99
N LYS A 58 -0.14 -18.41 -7.37
CA LYS A 58 -1.49 -18.72 -7.89
C LYS A 58 -2.14 -17.55 -8.61
N ASN A 59 -2.99 -17.86 -9.59
CA ASN A 59 -3.93 -16.94 -10.20
C ASN A 59 -5.33 -17.13 -9.60
N TYR A 60 -6.10 -16.06 -9.51
CA TYR A 60 -7.42 -16.05 -8.88
C TYR A 60 -8.46 -15.46 -9.82
N GLN A 61 -9.69 -16.00 -9.77
CA GLN A 61 -10.84 -15.48 -10.52
C GLN A 61 -11.71 -14.53 -9.69
N LYS A 62 -11.21 -14.13 -8.51
CA LYS A 62 -11.85 -13.22 -7.57
C LYS A 62 -10.79 -12.33 -6.92
N ALA A 63 -11.23 -11.27 -6.26
CA ALA A 63 -10.33 -10.43 -5.47
C ALA A 63 -9.72 -11.23 -4.30
N VAL A 64 -8.42 -11.08 -4.12
CA VAL A 64 -7.68 -11.64 -2.97
C VAL A 64 -6.71 -10.60 -2.43
N TYR A 65 -6.33 -10.74 -1.16
CA TYR A 65 -5.28 -9.91 -0.60
C TYR A 65 -4.23 -10.73 0.16
N CYS A 66 -3.01 -10.21 0.18
CA CYS A 66 -1.91 -10.69 0.98
C CYS A 66 -1.45 -9.60 1.95
N TYR A 67 -1.33 -9.95 3.22
CA TYR A 67 -0.81 -9.07 4.27
C TYR A 67 0.61 -9.48 4.60
N ILE A 68 1.58 -8.60 4.34
CA ILE A 68 3.01 -8.89 4.39
C ILE A 68 3.75 -8.04 5.43
N ASP A 69 4.70 -8.65 6.11
CA ASP A 69 5.54 -8.00 7.11
C ASP A 69 6.91 -7.62 6.51
N VAL A 70 7.68 -6.85 7.24
CA VAL A 70 9.00 -6.34 6.86
C VAL A 70 9.96 -7.42 6.36
N MET A 71 9.87 -8.63 6.90
CA MET A 71 10.69 -9.77 6.47
C MET A 71 10.26 -10.37 5.13
N ASP A 72 9.05 -10.08 4.67
CA ASP A 72 8.55 -10.58 3.39
C ASP A 72 9.03 -9.70 2.22
N TYR A 73 9.14 -8.38 2.45
CA TYR A 73 9.52 -7.42 1.42
C TYR A 73 10.93 -6.86 1.56
N ASN A 74 11.74 -7.36 2.51
CA ASN A 74 13.17 -7.10 2.60
C ASN A 74 13.94 -8.39 2.77
N LYS A 75 15.22 -8.38 2.41
CA LYS A 75 16.16 -9.49 2.58
C LYS A 75 17.56 -8.97 2.89
N LYS A 76 18.42 -9.80 3.47
CA LYS A 76 19.84 -9.47 3.62
C LYS A 76 20.55 -9.54 2.28
N ILE A 77 21.45 -8.59 2.04
CA ILE A 77 22.29 -8.51 0.82
C ILE A 77 23.23 -9.72 0.75
N ASP A 78 23.73 -10.21 1.89
CA ASP A 78 24.62 -11.37 1.98
C ASP A 78 23.92 -12.73 1.85
N GLY A 79 22.59 -12.73 1.64
CA GLY A 79 21.79 -13.95 1.56
C GLY A 79 21.51 -14.64 2.91
N GLY A 80 21.93 -14.05 4.02
CA GLY A 80 21.68 -14.57 5.37
C GLY A 80 20.21 -14.48 5.77
N THR A 81 19.88 -15.13 6.90
CA THR A 81 18.52 -15.10 7.45
C THR A 81 18.14 -13.68 7.90
N PHE A 82 16.93 -13.22 7.54
CA PHE A 82 16.39 -11.92 7.98
C PHE A 82 16.23 -11.91 9.51
N ASN A 83 16.72 -10.86 10.15
CA ASN A 83 16.51 -10.62 11.59
C ASN A 83 15.79 -9.30 11.78
N LYS A 84 14.57 -9.35 12.30
CA LYS A 84 13.70 -8.20 12.48
C LYS A 84 14.26 -7.17 13.48
N THR A 85 14.87 -7.64 14.56
CA THR A 85 15.47 -6.78 15.59
C THR A 85 16.67 -6.02 15.03
N ASP A 86 17.56 -6.73 14.30
CA ASP A 86 18.73 -6.13 13.68
C ASP A 86 18.31 -5.12 12.61
N PHE A 87 17.32 -5.46 11.77
CA PHE A 87 16.79 -4.57 10.74
C PHE A 87 16.27 -3.25 11.30
N PHE A 88 15.49 -3.28 12.38
CA PHE A 88 14.96 -2.07 12.99
C PHE A 88 16.02 -1.25 13.76
N LYS A 89 17.11 -1.89 14.18
CA LYS A 89 18.21 -1.21 14.83
C LYS A 89 19.16 -0.56 13.83
N ASP A 90 19.49 -1.28 12.77
CA ASP A 90 20.37 -0.85 11.69
C ASP A 90 20.00 -1.59 10.39
N PRO A 91 19.30 -0.94 9.47
CA PRO A 91 18.87 -1.55 8.22
C PRO A 91 19.98 -1.66 7.16
N ILE A 92 21.19 -1.13 7.45
CA ILE A 92 22.34 -1.28 6.55
C ILE A 92 22.63 -2.76 6.35
N GLY A 93 22.85 -3.19 5.12
CA GLY A 93 23.03 -4.60 4.78
C GLY A 93 21.74 -5.35 4.41
N TYR A 94 20.63 -4.65 4.34
CA TYR A 94 19.37 -5.16 3.81
C TYR A 94 19.00 -4.46 2.50
N GLU A 95 18.25 -5.14 1.67
CA GLU A 95 17.72 -4.61 0.41
C GLU A 95 16.25 -4.98 0.21
N SER A 96 15.55 -4.25 -0.67
CA SER A 96 14.18 -4.55 -1.03
C SER A 96 14.05 -5.91 -1.74
N ASN A 97 13.03 -6.65 -1.37
CA ASN A 97 12.57 -7.86 -2.05
C ASN A 97 11.12 -7.71 -2.53
N PHE A 98 10.65 -6.47 -2.61
CA PHE A 98 9.24 -6.16 -2.88
C PHE A 98 8.87 -6.38 -4.35
N MET A 99 9.80 -6.30 -5.30
CA MET A 99 9.50 -6.45 -6.73
C MET A 99 8.80 -7.77 -7.05
N ARG A 100 9.04 -8.84 -6.29
CA ARG A 100 8.29 -10.10 -6.46
C ARG A 100 6.78 -9.96 -6.22
N PHE A 101 6.37 -9.03 -5.33
CA PHE A 101 4.96 -8.68 -5.12
C PHE A 101 4.47 -7.69 -6.17
N ALA A 102 5.28 -6.70 -6.54
CA ALA A 102 4.93 -5.69 -7.53
C ALA A 102 4.58 -6.29 -8.90
N LYS A 103 5.24 -7.40 -9.27
CA LYS A 103 4.99 -8.12 -10.52
C LYS A 103 3.63 -8.81 -10.61
N VAL A 104 3.00 -9.12 -9.50
CA VAL A 104 1.75 -9.90 -9.45
C VAL A 104 0.59 -9.15 -8.80
N SER A 105 0.82 -7.95 -8.29
CA SER A 105 -0.20 -7.15 -7.60
C SER A 105 -0.81 -6.10 -8.53
N ASN A 106 -2.09 -5.83 -8.35
CA ASN A 106 -2.79 -4.71 -9.01
C ASN A 106 -2.84 -3.48 -8.11
N VAL A 107 -2.95 -3.70 -6.78
CA VAL A 107 -3.11 -2.66 -5.76
C VAL A 107 -2.09 -2.86 -4.66
N LEU A 108 -1.44 -1.77 -4.26
CA LEU A 108 -0.63 -1.68 -3.05
C LEU A 108 -1.36 -0.80 -2.02
N ILE A 109 -1.46 -1.28 -0.79
CA ILE A 109 -1.78 -0.47 0.38
C ILE A 109 -0.52 -0.42 1.25
N ALA A 110 0.10 0.75 1.32
CA ALA A 110 1.34 0.95 2.06
C ALA A 110 1.04 1.46 3.48
N GLY A 111 1.10 0.55 4.46
CA GLY A 111 0.89 0.85 5.88
C GLY A 111 2.13 0.53 6.74
N HIS A 112 3.29 0.40 6.11
CA HIS A 112 4.53 0.08 6.81
C HIS A 112 5.22 1.34 7.34
N PHE A 113 5.99 1.19 8.41
CA PHE A 113 6.88 2.22 8.91
C PHE A 113 8.16 2.25 8.07
N TYR A 114 8.60 3.44 7.70
CA TYR A 114 9.88 3.68 7.04
C TYR A 114 10.86 4.31 8.04
N GLY A 115 11.94 3.60 8.31
CA GLY A 115 13.03 4.09 9.16
C GLY A 115 14.15 4.72 8.33
N GLU A 116 14.93 5.58 8.96
CA GLU A 116 16.13 6.17 8.34
C GLU A 116 17.06 5.06 7.82
N ASN A 117 17.57 5.22 6.61
CA ASN A 117 18.42 4.25 5.89
C ASN A 117 17.80 2.89 5.57
N ALA A 118 16.50 2.70 5.82
CA ALA A 118 15.82 1.47 5.38
C ALA A 118 15.74 1.43 3.84
N PRO A 119 15.75 0.24 3.23
CA PRO A 119 15.52 0.12 1.79
C PRO A 119 14.16 0.69 1.40
N TYR A 120 14.09 1.35 0.26
CA TYR A 120 12.81 1.70 -0.34
C TYR A 120 12.00 0.44 -0.65
N LEU A 121 10.69 0.54 -0.58
CA LEU A 121 9.82 -0.56 -0.99
C LEU A 121 10.07 -0.87 -2.48
N PHE A 122 9.99 0.19 -3.29
CA PHE A 122 10.44 0.17 -4.69
C PHE A 122 10.94 1.56 -5.10
N THR A 123 11.87 1.59 -6.04
CA THR A 123 12.46 2.81 -6.59
C THR A 123 11.68 3.32 -7.81
N ARG A 124 12.02 4.53 -8.27
CA ARG A 124 11.48 5.06 -9.55
C ARG A 124 11.88 4.19 -10.73
N ASP A 125 13.07 3.61 -10.72
CA ASP A 125 13.52 2.70 -11.78
C ASP A 125 12.79 1.36 -11.73
N ASP A 126 12.46 0.84 -10.55
CA ASP A 126 11.59 -0.33 -10.41
C ASP A 126 10.21 -0.09 -11.02
N ALA A 127 9.62 1.09 -10.80
CA ALA A 127 8.32 1.45 -11.34
C ALA A 127 8.30 1.59 -12.88
N LYS A 128 9.47 1.74 -13.53
CA LYS A 128 9.61 1.77 -15.01
C LYS A 128 9.72 0.38 -15.62
N GLN A 129 9.97 -0.66 -14.80
CA GLN A 129 10.15 -2.01 -15.34
C GLN A 129 8.84 -2.52 -15.96
N PRO A 130 8.91 -3.19 -17.12
CA PRO A 130 7.72 -3.70 -17.82
C PRO A 130 6.87 -4.65 -16.99
N GLU A 131 7.49 -5.36 -16.06
CA GLU A 131 6.82 -6.29 -15.14
C GLU A 131 6.21 -5.65 -13.90
N PHE A 132 6.38 -4.34 -13.67
CA PHE A 132 5.73 -3.64 -12.56
C PHE A 132 4.23 -3.52 -12.86
N SER A 133 3.41 -4.28 -12.15
CA SER A 133 1.99 -4.46 -12.45
C SER A 133 1.05 -3.62 -11.57
N ILE A 134 1.58 -2.98 -10.52
CA ILE A 134 0.77 -2.16 -9.62
C ILE A 134 0.28 -0.91 -10.36
N SER A 135 -1.03 -0.74 -10.42
CA SER A 135 -1.69 0.40 -11.07
C SER A 135 -2.39 1.34 -10.10
N ILE A 136 -2.58 0.91 -8.83
CA ILE A 136 -3.23 1.70 -7.79
C ILE A 136 -2.41 1.58 -6.50
N ILE A 137 -2.11 2.70 -5.88
CA ILE A 137 -1.38 2.76 -4.61
C ILE A 137 -2.16 3.64 -3.63
N GLY A 138 -2.51 3.06 -2.47
CA GLY A 138 -2.93 3.79 -1.28
C GLY A 138 -1.73 3.89 -0.34
N ASP A 139 -1.03 5.00 -0.37
CA ASP A 139 0.11 5.24 0.51
C ASP A 139 -0.34 5.95 1.79
N ILE A 140 -0.57 5.14 2.84
CA ILE A 140 -0.99 5.64 4.15
C ILE A 140 0.21 6.25 4.90
N SER A 141 1.44 5.84 4.59
CA SER A 141 2.65 6.42 5.19
C SER A 141 2.88 7.85 4.73
N CYS A 142 2.52 8.15 3.49
CA CYS A 142 2.58 9.51 2.90
C CYS A 142 3.97 10.17 2.97
N ASP A 143 5.04 9.36 2.95
CA ASP A 143 6.42 9.86 2.98
C ASP A 143 6.83 10.32 1.58
N ILE A 144 6.90 11.65 1.39
CA ILE A 144 7.26 12.26 0.11
C ILE A 144 8.70 11.89 -0.25
N ASP A 145 8.90 11.45 -1.50
CA ASP A 145 10.20 10.92 -1.98
C ASP A 145 10.75 9.79 -1.07
N GLY A 146 9.86 9.10 -0.38
CA GLY A 146 10.15 8.04 0.58
C GLY A 146 10.10 6.64 -0.04
N PRO A 147 9.71 5.62 0.76
CA PRO A 147 9.82 4.21 0.39
C PRO A 147 8.91 3.82 -0.78
N VAL A 148 7.87 4.61 -1.06
CA VAL A 148 6.94 4.46 -2.18
C VAL A 148 7.26 5.52 -3.22
N ALA A 149 8.08 5.18 -4.21
CA ALA A 149 8.69 6.14 -5.14
C ALA A 149 7.68 6.96 -5.98
N SER A 150 6.43 6.54 -6.07
CA SER A 150 5.35 7.26 -6.75
C SER A 150 4.68 8.35 -5.89
N THR A 151 5.02 8.45 -4.60
CA THR A 151 4.47 9.46 -3.70
C THR A 151 5.27 10.74 -3.84
N LEU A 152 4.83 11.60 -4.78
CA LEU A 152 5.48 12.86 -5.10
C LEU A 152 5.04 14.01 -4.19
N ARG A 153 3.83 13.92 -3.66
CA ARG A 153 3.24 14.89 -2.74
C ARG A 153 2.18 14.26 -1.87
N ALA A 154 1.89 14.88 -0.75
CA ALA A 154 0.66 14.61 -0.03
C ALA A 154 -0.55 15.01 -0.88
N SER A 155 -1.64 14.28 -0.75
CA SER A 155 -2.94 14.64 -1.28
C SER A 155 -3.90 15.06 -0.15
N THR A 156 -5.06 15.59 -0.49
CA THR A 156 -6.03 16.07 0.48
C THR A 156 -7.33 15.27 0.40
N ILE A 157 -8.17 15.32 1.42
CA ILE A 157 -9.50 14.68 1.41
C ILE A 157 -10.34 15.20 0.23
N ALA A 158 -10.24 16.50 -0.10
CA ALA A 158 -10.97 17.09 -1.22
C ALA A 158 -10.45 16.67 -2.59
N ASP A 159 -9.12 16.46 -2.73
CA ASP A 159 -8.44 15.98 -3.95
C ASP A 159 -7.50 14.82 -3.60
N PRO A 160 -8.07 13.61 -3.38
CA PRO A 160 -7.33 12.51 -2.72
C PRO A 160 -6.41 11.74 -3.65
N ILE A 161 -6.54 11.88 -4.96
CA ILE A 161 -5.84 11.01 -5.92
C ILE A 161 -5.21 11.79 -7.07
N TYR A 162 -4.03 11.35 -7.49
CA TYR A 162 -3.36 11.82 -8.71
C TYR A 162 -2.76 10.64 -9.48
N GLY A 163 -2.30 10.89 -10.70
CA GLY A 163 -1.56 9.92 -11.49
C GLY A 163 -0.04 10.13 -11.35
N TYR A 164 0.71 9.06 -11.22
CA TYR A 164 2.17 9.05 -11.36
C TYR A 164 2.57 8.39 -12.67
N GLN A 165 3.25 9.12 -13.53
CA GLN A 165 3.78 8.56 -14.79
C GLN A 165 5.24 8.15 -14.60
N ALA A 166 5.50 6.86 -14.50
CA ALA A 166 6.84 6.33 -14.22
C ALA A 166 7.87 6.75 -15.28
N ALA A 167 7.52 6.75 -16.56
CA ALA A 167 8.45 7.09 -17.66
C ALA A 167 9.00 8.53 -17.57
N SER A 168 8.20 9.49 -17.08
CA SER A 168 8.60 10.88 -16.91
C SER A 168 8.87 11.28 -15.46
N GLU A 169 8.58 10.39 -14.51
CA GLU A 169 8.66 10.62 -13.06
C GLU A 169 7.85 11.83 -12.58
N LYS A 170 6.72 12.11 -13.24
CA LYS A 170 5.91 13.30 -13.00
C LYS A 170 4.49 12.95 -12.62
N GLU A 171 3.89 13.89 -11.90
CA GLU A 171 2.44 13.91 -11.70
C GLU A 171 1.72 14.16 -13.00
N VAL A 172 0.62 13.43 -13.20
CA VAL A 172 -0.32 13.57 -14.31
C VAL A 172 -1.75 13.44 -13.77
N PRO A 173 -2.77 13.86 -14.50
CA PRO A 173 -4.15 13.58 -14.11
C PRO A 173 -4.38 12.09 -13.87
N PHE A 174 -5.11 11.72 -12.81
CA PHE A 174 -5.46 10.33 -12.58
C PHE A 174 -6.23 9.76 -13.80
N LYS A 175 -6.13 8.46 -14.05
CA LYS A 175 -6.59 7.78 -15.28
C LYS A 175 -5.81 8.13 -16.56
N THR A 176 -4.73 8.88 -16.50
CA THR A 176 -3.81 8.98 -17.63
C THR A 176 -3.31 7.58 -18.01
N LYS A 177 -3.32 7.26 -19.29
CA LYS A 177 -2.89 5.93 -19.75
C LYS A 177 -1.46 5.63 -19.31
N ASN A 178 -1.24 4.42 -18.78
CA ASN A 178 0.04 3.96 -18.24
C ASN A 178 0.56 4.78 -17.06
N SER A 179 -0.32 5.40 -16.27
CA SER A 179 0.03 5.98 -14.98
C SER A 179 -0.41 5.09 -13.83
N ILE A 180 0.27 5.22 -12.70
CA ILE A 180 -0.13 4.64 -11.41
C ILE A 180 -1.02 5.66 -10.72
N THR A 181 -2.21 5.26 -10.29
CA THR A 181 -3.08 6.11 -9.45
C THR A 181 -2.57 6.06 -8.02
N VAL A 182 -2.28 7.22 -7.45
CA VAL A 182 -1.75 7.35 -6.08
C VAL A 182 -2.73 8.13 -5.21
N MET A 183 -3.03 7.59 -4.04
CA MET A 183 -3.63 8.28 -2.91
C MET A 183 -2.58 8.39 -1.80
N ALA A 184 -2.31 9.60 -1.31
CA ALA A 184 -1.37 9.88 -0.23
C ALA A 184 -1.91 11.02 0.66
N VAL A 185 -3.13 10.83 1.17
CA VAL A 185 -3.79 11.80 2.06
C VAL A 185 -3.08 11.79 3.41
N ASP A 186 -2.54 12.95 3.83
CA ASP A 186 -1.73 13.08 5.03
C ASP A 186 -2.56 13.18 6.33
N ASN A 187 -3.85 13.47 6.23
CA ASN A 187 -4.76 13.63 7.35
C ASN A 187 -5.95 12.67 7.29
N LEU A 188 -5.72 11.41 6.93
CA LEU A 188 -6.74 10.35 6.85
C LEU A 188 -7.67 10.26 8.07
N PRO A 189 -7.22 10.46 9.33
CA PRO A 189 -8.13 10.46 10.49
C PRO A 189 -9.26 11.48 10.39
N CYS A 190 -9.08 12.57 9.66
CA CYS A 190 -10.12 13.59 9.45
C CYS A 190 -11.26 13.14 8.50
N GLU A 191 -11.12 12.02 7.83
CA GLU A 191 -12.20 11.39 7.04
C GLU A 191 -13.35 10.88 7.94
N LEU A 192 -13.03 10.42 9.16
CA LEU A 192 -13.98 9.98 10.18
C LEU A 192 -13.61 10.61 11.54
N PRO A 193 -13.83 11.92 11.72
CA PRO A 193 -13.29 12.66 12.86
C PRO A 193 -13.86 12.21 14.20
N LYS A 194 -15.08 11.69 14.23
CA LYS A 194 -15.71 11.15 15.45
C LYS A 194 -14.92 9.93 15.93
N ASP A 195 -14.75 8.93 15.08
CA ASP A 195 -14.06 7.69 15.42
C ASP A 195 -12.58 7.94 15.73
N ALA A 196 -11.94 8.85 14.98
CA ALA A 196 -10.56 9.24 15.25
C ALA A 196 -10.41 9.87 16.64
N SER A 197 -11.35 10.72 17.06
CA SER A 197 -11.33 11.36 18.38
C SER A 197 -11.63 10.39 19.53
N GLU A 198 -12.46 9.39 19.30
CA GLU A 198 -12.76 8.34 20.31
C GLU A 198 -11.61 7.33 20.46
N GLY A 199 -10.74 7.21 19.44
CA GLY A 199 -9.57 6.31 19.42
C GLY A 199 -8.31 6.88 20.06
N PHE A 200 -8.30 8.17 20.42
CA PHE A 200 -7.20 8.85 21.10
C PHE A 200 -7.39 8.79 22.63
#